data_606a591f2f7f3d68693974d282932f86
#
_entry.id   606a591f2f7f3d68693974d282932f86
#
_cell.length_a   1.000
_cell.length_b   1.000
_cell.length_c   1.000
_cell.angle_alpha   90.00
_cell.angle_beta   90.00
_cell.angle_gamma   90.00
#
_symmetry.space_group_name_H-M   'P 1'
#
loop_
_entity.id
_entity.type
_entity.pdbx_description
1 polymer ?
#
loop_
_entity_poly.entity_id
_entity_poly.type
_entity_poly.pdbx_seq_one_letter_code
_entity_poly.pdbx_strand_id
1 'polypeptide(L)'
;MEDTVLILILPLLTFLALGLLGTKLKPTTAGCLGTLSLAICALLAYMTAWQYFSMPRVEGVRLPVIPFNFEWLRFTQYLHIDLGILLDPISVMMLVVITTVSLMVHVYSLGYMHGEKGFQRYYAFLSLFSFSMLGLVVATNIFQMYIFWELVGVSSYLSLIHISEPTR
;
A
#
# COMPACT_ATOMS: atom_id res chain seq x y z
N MET A 1 -5.47 8.18 -14.19
CA MET A 1 -4.24 7.80 -13.46
C MET A 1 -4.04 8.57 -12.17
N GLU A 2 -4.68 9.69 -11.99
CA GLU A 2 -4.66 10.41 -10.73
C GLU A 2 -5.21 9.56 -9.57
N ASP A 3 -6.03 8.59 -9.89
CA ASP A 3 -6.57 7.64 -8.90
C ASP A 3 -5.50 6.79 -8.23
N THR A 4 -4.27 6.80 -8.75
CA THR A 4 -3.15 6.06 -8.14
C THR A 4 -2.85 6.59 -6.74
N VAL A 5 -3.08 7.87 -6.49
CA VAL A 5 -2.95 8.45 -5.15
C VAL A 5 -3.89 7.75 -4.17
N LEU A 6 -5.11 7.44 -4.60
CA LEU A 6 -6.08 6.73 -3.78
C LEU A 6 -5.62 5.31 -3.43
N ILE A 7 -4.91 4.64 -4.35
CA ILE A 7 -4.36 3.31 -4.09
C ILE A 7 -3.40 3.33 -2.90
N LEU A 8 -2.64 4.42 -2.75
CA LEU A 8 -1.73 4.60 -1.62
C LEU A 8 -2.45 5.06 -0.36
N ILE A 9 -3.38 6.01 -0.51
CA ILE A 9 -4.05 6.64 0.63
C ILE A 9 -4.98 5.66 1.34
N LEU A 10 -5.72 4.83 0.62
CA LEU A 10 -6.71 3.93 1.22
C LEU A 10 -6.11 2.98 2.25
N PRO A 11 -5.02 2.24 1.98
CA PRO A 11 -4.41 1.40 3.00
C PRO A 11 -3.87 2.19 4.20
N LEU A 12 -3.35 3.39 3.95
CA LEU A 12 -2.84 4.24 5.03
C LEU A 12 -3.97 4.70 5.94
N LEU A 13 -5.09 5.15 5.36
CA LEU A 13 -6.26 5.54 6.14
C LEU A 13 -6.85 4.36 6.89
N THR A 14 -6.87 3.19 6.29
CA THR A 14 -7.32 1.96 6.94
C THR A 14 -6.41 1.62 8.13
N PHE A 15 -5.09 1.73 7.95
CA PHE A 15 -4.14 1.52 9.05
C PHE A 15 -4.42 2.49 10.20
N LEU A 16 -4.59 3.78 9.91
CA LEU A 16 -4.86 4.78 10.94
C LEU A 16 -6.19 4.52 11.63
N ALA A 17 -7.23 4.20 10.88
CA ALA A 17 -8.55 3.91 11.44
C ALA A 17 -8.50 2.68 12.34
N LEU A 18 -7.91 1.59 11.89
CA LEU A 18 -7.82 0.37 12.67
C LEU A 18 -6.85 0.49 13.85
N GLY A 19 -5.78 1.27 13.69
CA GLY A 19 -4.82 1.50 14.76
C GLY A 19 -5.37 2.36 15.89
N LEU A 20 -6.13 3.40 15.54
CA LEU A 20 -6.68 4.34 16.52
C LEU A 20 -8.05 3.90 17.06
N LEU A 21 -8.90 3.34 16.22
CA LEU A 21 -10.26 2.99 16.56
C LEU A 21 -10.51 1.49 16.67
N GLY A 22 -9.48 0.67 16.43
CA GLY A 22 -9.62 -0.78 16.35
C GLY A 22 -10.17 -1.40 17.62
N THR A 23 -9.81 -0.85 18.80
CA THR A 23 -10.31 -1.36 20.07
C THR A 23 -11.80 -1.13 20.27
N LYS A 24 -12.37 -0.15 19.54
CA LYS A 24 -13.79 0.18 19.61
C LYS A 24 -14.60 -0.56 18.54
N LEU A 25 -13.94 -1.15 17.55
CA LEU A 25 -14.60 -1.87 16.46
C LEU A 25 -14.68 -3.35 16.78
N LYS A 26 -15.73 -3.98 16.31
CA LYS A 26 -15.84 -5.44 16.34
C LYS A 26 -14.79 -6.06 15.43
N PRO A 27 -14.20 -7.22 15.78
CA PRO A 27 -13.21 -7.86 14.91
C PRO A 27 -13.70 -8.07 13.48
N THR A 28 -14.96 -8.51 13.30
CA THR A 28 -15.54 -8.72 11.98
C THR A 28 -15.59 -7.42 11.17
N THR A 29 -16.00 -6.31 11.82
CA THR A 29 -16.07 -5.00 11.16
C THR A 29 -14.69 -4.52 10.73
N ALA A 30 -13.69 -4.70 11.60
CA ALA A 30 -12.31 -4.32 11.28
C ALA A 30 -11.77 -5.11 10.09
N GLY A 31 -11.98 -6.42 10.08
CA GLY A 31 -11.56 -7.28 8.98
C GLY A 31 -12.25 -6.93 7.67
N CYS A 32 -13.56 -6.68 7.71
CA CYS A 32 -14.32 -6.27 6.53
C CYS A 32 -13.84 -4.92 6.00
N LEU A 33 -13.56 -3.96 6.88
CA LEU A 33 -13.06 -2.65 6.48
C LEU A 33 -11.71 -2.76 5.77
N GLY A 34 -10.78 -3.52 6.34
CA GLY A 34 -9.47 -3.73 5.73
C GLY A 34 -9.58 -4.45 4.39
N THR A 35 -10.37 -5.50 4.31
CA THR A 35 -10.57 -6.26 3.08
C THR A 35 -11.23 -5.42 1.99
N LEU A 36 -12.25 -4.63 2.35
CA LEU A 36 -12.93 -3.75 1.41
C LEU A 36 -11.98 -2.69 0.86
N SER A 37 -11.15 -2.10 1.73
CA SER A 37 -10.14 -1.12 1.32
C SER A 37 -9.21 -1.70 0.27
N LEU A 38 -8.69 -2.90 0.48
CA LEU A 38 -7.81 -3.56 -0.48
C LEU A 38 -8.55 -4.00 -1.76
N ALA A 39 -9.83 -4.35 -1.66
CA ALA A 39 -10.64 -4.65 -2.83
C ALA A 39 -10.77 -3.42 -3.73
N ILE A 40 -11.01 -2.25 -3.13
CA ILE A 40 -11.07 -0.99 -3.88
C ILE A 40 -9.70 -0.67 -4.48
N CYS A 41 -8.62 -0.86 -3.71
CA CYS A 41 -7.25 -0.66 -4.21
C CYS A 41 -6.95 -1.57 -5.40
N ALA A 42 -7.34 -2.82 -5.34
CA ALA A 42 -7.14 -3.77 -6.44
C ALA A 42 -7.91 -3.33 -7.69
N LEU A 43 -9.15 -2.90 -7.52
CA LEU A 43 -9.96 -2.41 -8.63
C LEU A 43 -9.30 -1.18 -9.27
N LEU A 44 -8.86 -0.22 -8.46
CA LEU A 44 -8.18 0.98 -8.94
C LEU A 44 -6.86 0.62 -9.64
N ALA A 45 -6.12 -0.36 -9.12
CA ALA A 45 -4.88 -0.83 -9.75
C ALA A 45 -5.16 -1.45 -11.13
N TYR A 46 -6.22 -2.26 -11.24
CA TYR A 46 -6.61 -2.85 -12.53
C TYR A 46 -7.04 -1.76 -13.53
N MET A 47 -7.77 -0.76 -13.07
CA MET A 47 -8.16 0.38 -13.91
C MET A 47 -6.93 1.17 -14.36
N THR A 48 -6.00 1.42 -13.46
CA THR A 48 -4.74 2.12 -13.78
C THR A 48 -3.92 1.32 -14.80
N ALA A 49 -3.83 0.01 -14.63
CA ALA A 49 -3.13 -0.86 -15.57
C ALA A 49 -3.78 -0.80 -16.96
N TRP A 50 -5.11 -0.87 -17.02
CA TRP A 50 -5.83 -0.77 -18.26
C TRP A 50 -5.56 0.56 -18.96
N GLN A 51 -5.66 1.67 -18.22
CA GLN A 51 -5.38 3.00 -18.76
C GLN A 51 -3.95 3.13 -19.24
N TYR A 52 -2.99 2.67 -18.44
CA TYR A 52 -1.57 2.79 -18.76
C TYR A 52 -1.22 1.99 -20.02
N PHE A 53 -1.64 0.73 -20.09
CA PHE A 53 -1.30 -0.13 -21.21
C PHE A 53 -2.13 0.16 -22.47
N SER A 54 -3.20 0.95 -22.36
CA SER A 54 -3.99 1.43 -23.49
C SER A 54 -3.43 2.70 -24.10
N MET A 55 -2.44 3.36 -23.44
CA MET A 55 -1.82 4.55 -23.97
C MET A 55 -0.95 4.23 -25.19
N PRO A 56 -0.89 5.15 -26.20
CA PRO A 56 -0.04 4.94 -27.37
C PRO A 56 1.43 4.84 -26.98
N ARG A 57 2.15 3.97 -27.66
CA ARG A 57 3.60 3.86 -27.51
C ARG A 57 4.28 4.95 -28.32
N VAL A 58 5.31 5.56 -27.73
CA VAL A 58 6.17 6.51 -28.42
C VAL A 58 7.43 5.76 -28.84
N GLU A 59 7.70 5.71 -30.15
CA GLU A 59 8.82 4.96 -30.72
C GLU A 59 8.88 3.48 -30.26
N GLY A 60 7.71 2.87 -30.07
CA GLY A 60 7.62 1.48 -29.63
C GLY A 60 7.80 1.27 -28.13
N VAL A 61 8.05 2.31 -27.36
CA VAL A 61 8.29 2.24 -25.90
C VAL A 61 7.16 2.95 -25.16
N ARG A 62 6.79 2.41 -24.02
CA ARG A 62 5.84 3.07 -23.12
C ARG A 62 6.60 4.01 -22.19
N LEU A 63 6.23 5.28 -22.22
CA LEU A 63 6.87 6.31 -21.41
C LEU A 63 6.38 6.21 -19.96
N PRO A 64 7.27 6.49 -18.97
CA PRO A 64 6.83 6.62 -17.59
C PRO A 64 5.88 7.80 -17.41
N VAL A 65 4.94 7.67 -16.50
CA VAL A 65 3.98 8.71 -16.14
C VAL A 65 4.14 9.03 -14.66
N ILE A 66 4.17 10.32 -14.34
CA ILE A 66 4.24 10.80 -12.97
C ILE A 66 2.95 11.55 -12.66
N PRO A 67 1.89 10.86 -12.19
CA PRO A 67 0.61 11.52 -11.93
C PRO A 67 0.63 12.41 -10.71
N PHE A 68 1.59 12.22 -9.81
CA PHE A 68 1.70 13.01 -8.58
C PHE A 68 3.17 13.15 -8.20
N ASN A 69 3.58 14.37 -7.85
CA ASN A 69 4.92 14.64 -7.32
C ASN A 69 4.85 15.83 -6.37
N PHE A 70 5.47 15.68 -5.20
CA PHE A 70 5.47 16.66 -4.14
C PHE A 70 6.90 16.83 -3.61
N GLU A 71 7.39 18.07 -3.57
CA GLU A 71 8.69 18.38 -3.02
C GLU A 71 8.58 18.39 -1.49
N TRP A 72 9.25 17.43 -0.84
CA TRP A 72 9.20 17.26 0.61
C TRP A 72 10.31 18.01 1.33
N LEU A 73 11.56 17.80 0.93
CA LEU A 73 12.71 18.44 1.55
C LEU A 73 13.57 19.10 0.47
N ARG A 74 13.93 20.37 0.73
CA ARG A 74 14.83 21.12 -0.12
C ARG A 74 16.05 21.53 0.68
N PHE A 75 17.23 21.06 0.28
CA PHE A 75 18.50 21.40 0.93
C PHE A 75 19.20 22.54 0.21
N THR A 76 19.19 22.50 -1.11
CA THR A 76 19.75 23.55 -1.95
C THR A 76 18.86 23.75 -3.17
N GLN A 77 19.20 24.73 -4.02
CA GLN A 77 18.49 24.97 -5.26
C GLN A 77 18.50 23.75 -6.20
N TYR A 78 19.54 22.91 -6.08
CA TYR A 78 19.73 21.74 -6.94
C TYR A 78 19.48 20.41 -6.22
N LEU A 79 19.46 20.40 -4.89
CA LEU A 79 19.28 19.19 -4.11
C LEU A 79 17.97 19.25 -3.33
N HIS A 80 17.04 18.44 -3.73
CA HIS A 80 15.74 18.31 -3.05
C HIS A 80 15.29 16.85 -3.08
N ILE A 81 14.44 16.49 -2.15
CA ILE A 81 13.83 15.16 -2.06
C ILE A 81 12.34 15.32 -2.31
N ASP A 82 11.85 14.64 -3.34
CA ASP A 82 10.45 14.65 -3.72
C ASP A 82 9.79 13.35 -3.26
N LEU A 83 8.50 13.45 -2.91
CA LEU A 83 7.63 12.30 -2.74
C LEU A 83 6.63 12.30 -3.89
N GLY A 84 6.54 11.17 -4.58
CA GLY A 84 5.67 11.12 -5.74
C GLY A 84 5.36 9.69 -6.17
N ILE A 85 4.67 9.60 -7.28
CA ILE A 85 4.23 8.34 -7.88
C ILE A 85 4.79 8.27 -9.29
N LEU A 86 5.58 7.24 -9.58
CA LEU A 86 6.11 6.96 -10.90
C LEU A 86 5.45 5.70 -11.44
N LEU A 87 4.81 5.82 -12.60
CA LEU A 87 4.18 4.69 -13.28
C LEU A 87 5.00 4.35 -14.52
N ASP A 88 5.63 3.19 -14.51
CA ASP A 88 6.27 2.57 -15.66
C ASP A 88 5.68 1.16 -15.83
N PRO A 89 6.03 0.40 -16.90
CA PRO A 89 5.43 -0.92 -17.08
C PRO A 89 5.64 -1.86 -15.90
N ILE A 90 6.81 -1.81 -15.27
CA ILE A 90 7.13 -2.67 -14.12
C ILE A 90 6.32 -2.25 -12.91
N SER A 91 6.28 -0.95 -12.60
CA SER A 91 5.54 -0.43 -11.45
C SER A 91 4.06 -0.73 -11.55
N VAL A 92 3.46 -0.55 -12.73
CA VAL A 92 2.03 -0.81 -12.95
C VAL A 92 1.73 -2.30 -12.77
N MET A 93 2.57 -3.17 -13.31
CA MET A 93 2.39 -4.62 -13.10
C MET A 93 2.54 -4.99 -11.63
N MET A 94 3.51 -4.39 -10.93
CA MET A 94 3.69 -4.65 -9.50
C MET A 94 2.52 -4.13 -8.67
N LEU A 95 1.91 -3.01 -9.04
CA LEU A 95 0.68 -2.54 -8.39
C LEU A 95 -0.42 -3.60 -8.47
N VAL A 96 -0.63 -4.17 -9.65
CA VAL A 96 -1.62 -5.23 -9.85
C VAL A 96 -1.29 -6.45 -8.98
N VAL A 97 -0.05 -6.91 -9.00
CA VAL A 97 0.38 -8.09 -8.24
C VAL A 97 0.21 -7.84 -6.73
N ILE A 98 0.71 -6.72 -6.23
CA ILE A 98 0.69 -6.42 -4.80
C ILE A 98 -0.74 -6.26 -4.29
N THR A 99 -1.59 -5.53 -5.01
CA THR A 99 -2.98 -5.35 -4.59
C THR A 99 -3.74 -6.66 -4.61
N THR A 100 -3.51 -7.51 -5.61
CA THR A 100 -4.15 -8.82 -5.70
C THR A 100 -3.72 -9.73 -4.56
N VAL A 101 -2.42 -9.85 -4.32
CA VAL A 101 -1.89 -10.69 -3.25
C VAL A 101 -2.34 -10.17 -1.89
N SER A 102 -2.28 -8.86 -1.66
CA SER A 102 -2.74 -8.26 -0.40
C SER A 102 -4.23 -8.50 -0.16
N LEU A 103 -5.04 -8.39 -1.20
CA LEU A 103 -6.47 -8.68 -1.10
C LEU A 103 -6.70 -10.14 -0.74
N MET A 104 -5.98 -11.06 -1.36
CA MET A 104 -6.08 -12.48 -1.06
C MET A 104 -5.68 -12.79 0.39
N VAL A 105 -4.60 -12.16 0.87
CA VAL A 105 -4.17 -12.30 2.25
C VAL A 105 -5.21 -11.76 3.22
N HIS A 106 -5.82 -10.61 2.92
CA HIS A 106 -6.88 -10.06 3.76
C HIS A 106 -8.08 -10.99 3.82
N VAL A 107 -8.53 -11.52 2.69
CA VAL A 107 -9.65 -12.47 2.64
C VAL A 107 -9.32 -13.74 3.43
N TYR A 108 -8.12 -14.29 3.22
CA TYR A 108 -7.67 -15.47 3.94
C TYR A 108 -7.66 -15.23 5.45
N SER A 109 -7.17 -14.07 5.86
CA SER A 109 -7.04 -13.72 7.28
C SER A 109 -8.38 -13.53 7.99
N LEU A 110 -9.46 -13.27 7.26
CA LEU A 110 -10.80 -13.23 7.85
C LEU A 110 -11.14 -14.55 8.54
N GLY A 111 -10.75 -15.67 7.92
CA GLY A 111 -10.92 -16.99 8.52
C GLY A 111 -9.77 -17.38 9.46
N TYR A 112 -8.54 -17.15 9.03
CA TYR A 112 -7.34 -17.58 9.76
C TYR A 112 -7.22 -16.93 11.13
N MET A 113 -7.49 -15.62 11.21
CA MET A 113 -7.36 -14.86 12.45
C MET A 113 -8.68 -14.74 13.22
N HIS A 114 -9.72 -15.45 12.79
CA HIS A 114 -11.01 -15.39 13.45
C HIS A 114 -10.90 -15.86 14.90
N GLY A 115 -11.37 -15.02 15.83
CA GLY A 115 -11.33 -15.33 17.26
C GLY A 115 -9.99 -15.04 17.94
N GLU A 116 -8.95 -14.66 17.21
CA GLU A 116 -7.64 -14.35 17.78
C GLU A 116 -7.64 -12.98 18.46
N LYS A 117 -6.90 -12.86 19.55
CA LYS A 117 -6.66 -11.57 20.19
C LYS A 117 -5.80 -10.71 19.26
N GLY A 118 -6.14 -9.42 19.21
CA GLY A 118 -5.39 -8.48 18.37
C GLY A 118 -5.75 -8.54 16.90
N PHE A 119 -6.92 -9.07 16.56
CA PHE A 119 -7.41 -9.17 15.19
C PHE A 119 -7.40 -7.81 14.49
N GLN A 120 -7.91 -6.77 15.14
CA GLN A 120 -7.94 -5.41 14.61
C GLN A 120 -6.52 -4.88 14.40
N ARG A 121 -5.63 -5.13 15.37
CA ARG A 121 -4.24 -4.72 15.28
C ARG A 121 -3.51 -5.43 14.14
N TYR A 122 -3.80 -6.71 13.96
CA TYR A 122 -3.26 -7.47 12.83
C TYR A 122 -3.63 -6.82 11.49
N TYR A 123 -4.91 -6.47 11.31
CA TYR A 123 -5.36 -5.82 10.08
C TYR A 123 -4.78 -4.43 9.91
N ALA A 124 -4.55 -3.70 11.00
CA ALA A 124 -3.88 -2.40 10.93
C ALA A 124 -2.46 -2.55 10.38
N PHE A 125 -1.69 -3.48 10.90
CA PHE A 125 -0.32 -3.71 10.42
C PHE A 125 -0.29 -4.29 9.01
N LEU A 126 -1.26 -5.12 8.66
CA LEU A 126 -1.37 -5.65 7.31
C LEU A 126 -1.66 -4.54 6.29
N SER A 127 -2.51 -3.58 6.65
CA SER A 127 -2.78 -2.40 5.83
C SER A 127 -1.54 -1.51 5.71
N LEU A 128 -0.79 -1.32 6.78
CA LEU A 128 0.46 -0.57 6.75
C LEU A 128 1.50 -1.24 5.84
N PHE A 129 1.61 -2.56 5.93
CA PHE A 129 2.51 -3.32 5.06
C PHE A 129 2.13 -3.14 3.59
N SER A 130 0.83 -3.22 3.27
CA SER A 130 0.34 -3.01 1.90
C SER A 130 0.65 -1.60 1.40
N PHE A 131 0.43 -0.58 2.22
CA PHE A 131 0.79 0.80 1.90
C PHE A 131 2.29 0.92 1.60
N SER A 132 3.13 0.33 2.44
CA SER A 132 4.59 0.39 2.31
C SER A 132 5.07 -0.25 1.01
N MET A 133 4.54 -1.42 0.68
CA MET A 133 4.88 -2.12 -0.56
C MET A 133 4.44 -1.34 -1.78
N LEU A 134 3.23 -0.80 -1.76
CA LEU A 134 2.71 0.00 -2.87
C LEU A 134 3.54 1.28 -3.05
N GLY A 135 3.88 1.96 -1.95
CA GLY A 135 4.72 3.15 -2.01
C GLY A 135 6.12 2.86 -2.54
N LEU A 136 6.67 1.70 -2.18
CA LEU A 136 7.99 1.29 -2.65
C LEU A 136 8.03 1.15 -4.17
N VAL A 137 7.02 0.49 -4.77
CA VAL A 137 7.05 0.20 -6.21
C VAL A 137 6.75 1.42 -7.08
N VAL A 138 6.15 2.48 -6.52
CA VAL A 138 5.86 3.71 -7.28
C VAL A 138 6.80 4.85 -6.92
N ALA A 139 7.89 4.58 -6.20
CA ALA A 139 8.83 5.61 -5.77
C ALA A 139 9.47 6.32 -6.97
N THR A 140 9.60 7.65 -6.87
CA THR A 140 10.17 8.48 -7.93
C THR A 140 11.69 8.66 -7.77
N ASN A 141 12.24 8.36 -6.60
CA ASN A 141 13.67 8.54 -6.33
C ASN A 141 14.13 7.53 -5.28
N ILE A 142 15.47 7.44 -5.12
CA ILE A 142 16.06 6.44 -4.24
C ILE A 142 15.77 6.72 -2.76
N PHE A 143 15.62 7.97 -2.36
CA PHE A 143 15.33 8.33 -0.97
C PHE A 143 13.93 7.87 -0.58
N GLN A 144 12.95 8.09 -1.45
CA GLN A 144 11.58 7.60 -1.24
C GLN A 144 11.56 6.07 -1.19
N MET A 145 12.30 5.42 -2.09
CA MET A 145 12.43 3.97 -2.13
C MET A 145 12.98 3.43 -0.81
N TYR A 146 14.03 4.07 -0.28
CA TYR A 146 14.63 3.69 0.99
C TYR A 146 13.65 3.85 2.15
N ILE A 147 12.94 4.97 2.22
CA ILE A 147 11.96 5.23 3.28
C ILE A 147 10.88 4.15 3.30
N PHE A 148 10.32 3.83 2.13
CA PHE A 148 9.29 2.79 2.04
C PHE A 148 9.84 1.40 2.31
N TRP A 149 11.07 1.11 1.94
CA TRP A 149 11.72 -0.15 2.26
C TRP A 149 11.88 -0.33 3.78
N GLU A 150 12.35 0.69 4.46
CA GLU A 150 12.43 0.67 5.92
C GLU A 150 11.05 0.47 6.56
N LEU A 151 10.04 1.13 6.01
CA LEU A 151 8.67 0.99 6.49
C LEU A 151 8.13 -0.43 6.29
N VAL A 152 8.47 -1.09 5.19
CA VAL A 152 8.15 -2.50 4.95
C VAL A 152 8.77 -3.37 6.06
N GLY A 153 10.05 -3.17 6.37
CA GLY A 153 10.73 -3.92 7.40
C GLY A 153 10.10 -3.74 8.77
N VAL A 154 9.80 -2.50 9.15
CA VAL A 154 9.16 -2.19 10.43
C VAL A 154 7.75 -2.78 10.50
N SER A 155 6.97 -2.66 9.44
CA SER A 155 5.60 -3.20 9.39
C SER A 155 5.60 -4.71 9.56
N SER A 156 6.51 -5.39 8.86
CA SER A 156 6.65 -6.83 8.93
C SER A 156 7.04 -7.29 10.34
N TYR A 157 8.00 -6.59 10.93
CA TYR A 157 8.45 -6.89 12.30
C TYR A 157 7.33 -6.72 13.31
N LEU A 158 6.61 -5.60 13.26
CA LEU A 158 5.50 -5.33 14.18
C LEU A 158 4.38 -6.35 14.02
N SER A 159 4.07 -6.73 12.78
CA SER A 159 3.06 -7.73 12.50
C SER A 159 3.43 -9.08 13.12
N LEU A 160 4.68 -9.51 12.96
CA LEU A 160 5.15 -10.77 13.52
C LEU A 160 5.16 -10.77 15.05
N ILE A 161 5.56 -9.68 15.67
CA ILE A 161 5.57 -9.56 17.13
C ILE A 161 4.16 -9.77 17.69
N HIS A 162 3.17 -9.12 17.10
CA HIS A 162 1.81 -9.19 17.61
C HIS A 162 1.12 -10.52 17.36
N ILE A 163 1.58 -11.27 16.38
CA ILE A 163 1.01 -12.60 16.06
C ILE A 163 1.76 -13.72 16.78
N SER A 164 3.09 -13.65 16.78
CA SER A 164 3.95 -14.73 17.20
C SER A 164 4.31 -14.67 18.69
N GLU A 165 4.11 -13.52 19.34
CA GLU A 165 4.44 -13.40 20.74
C GLU A 165 3.51 -14.25 21.59
N PRO A 166 4.06 -15.22 22.34
CA PRO A 166 3.19 -16.04 23.17
C PRO A 166 2.50 -15.20 24.22
N THR A 167 1.22 -15.35 24.30
CA THR A 167 0.41 -14.74 25.35
C THR A 167 0.83 -15.35 26.67
N ARG A 168 1.55 -14.62 27.45
CA ARG A 168 1.92 -15.00 28.80
C ARG A 168 0.92 -14.46 29.80
#